data_0dc731c631008e701e265a90e633a165
#
_entry.id   0dc731c631008e701e265a90e633a165
#
_cell.length_a   1.000
_cell.length_b   1.000
_cell.length_c   1.000
_cell.angle_alpha   90.00
_cell.angle_beta   90.00
_cell.angle_gamma   90.00
#
_symmetry.space_group_name_H-M   'P 1'
#
loop_
_entity.id
_entity.type
_entity.pdbx_description
1 polymer ?
#
loop_
_entity_poly.entity_id
_entity_poly.type
_entity_poly.pdbx_seq_one_letter_code
_entity_poly.pdbx_strand_id
1 'polypeptide(L)'
;MDKKRLTSENGKPIADNQNIQTAGVRGPAMLQDVWYLEKLAHFDREVIPERRMHAKGSGAFGTFTVTHDITKYTRASIFSQVGKKTDCLVRFSTVAGERGAADAERDIRGFAMKFYTDTGNWDLVGNNTPVFFLRDPLKFPDLNHAIKRDPRTGMRSANNNWDFWTLLPEALHQVTITMSPRGIPASFRHMHGFGSHTFSFYDKDNKRTWVKFHFRTLQGIKNLTDAEAEAVIAKDRESNQRDLFEAIERGDYPRWLMQVQLMTEEEARNYKINPFDLTKVWYHGDFPLHDVGILELNRNPDNFFAEIEQAAFNPANVIEGIGFSPDKMLQGRLFSYGDAQRYRLGVNNNVNKPPCPFHDYHRDGQMRTDGNYGATIPYQPNSYGEWQDSPNLKEPPLEVNGAIYNYDERELDSDYFTQPGKLWRLMSAEDQRATCENTARAMGDSALFIKQRHVRNCSYADPEYGKGVAKALGIDYEEALKAEDPAHPTWDPRNKK
;
A
#
# COMPACT_ATOMS: atom_id res chain seq x y z
N MET A 1 17.05 32.94 -19.76
CA MET A 1 16.88 32.73 -18.31
C MET A 1 17.98 33.45 -17.58
N ASP A 2 17.63 34.36 -16.67
CA ASP A 2 18.63 34.99 -15.80
C ASP A 2 19.25 33.91 -14.92
N LYS A 3 20.59 33.85 -14.92
CA LYS A 3 21.32 32.88 -14.09
C LYS A 3 21.11 33.20 -12.62
N LYS A 4 20.57 32.22 -11.87
CA LYS A 4 20.43 32.33 -10.41
C LYS A 4 21.81 32.44 -9.76
N ARG A 5 21.94 33.34 -8.78
CA ARG A 5 23.17 33.49 -7.99
C ARG A 5 23.25 32.40 -6.91
N LEU A 6 24.40 31.73 -6.79
CA LEU A 6 24.64 30.80 -5.67
C LEU A 6 24.84 31.60 -4.37
N THR A 7 24.24 31.12 -3.30
CA THR A 7 24.37 31.67 -1.95
C THR A 7 24.57 30.57 -0.91
N SER A 8 25.22 30.90 0.21
CA SER A 8 25.28 30.05 1.42
C SER A 8 23.91 30.01 2.14
N GLU A 9 23.77 29.20 3.18
CA GLU A 9 22.55 29.08 3.99
C GLU A 9 22.10 30.41 4.61
N ASN A 10 23.06 31.30 4.94
CA ASN A 10 22.75 32.67 5.45
C ASN A 10 22.55 33.70 4.35
N GLY A 11 22.53 33.32 3.09
CA GLY A 11 22.29 34.24 1.95
C GLY A 11 23.51 34.95 1.37
N LYS A 12 24.73 34.69 1.87
CA LYS A 12 25.96 35.30 1.33
C LYS A 12 26.25 34.76 -0.07
N PRO A 13 26.47 35.61 -1.10
CA PRO A 13 26.85 35.17 -2.43
C PRO A 13 28.17 34.38 -2.43
N ILE A 14 28.19 33.30 -3.21
CA ILE A 14 29.36 32.41 -3.36
C ILE A 14 30.20 32.91 -4.54
N ALA A 15 31.48 33.22 -4.27
CA ALA A 15 32.40 33.68 -5.28
C ALA A 15 32.96 32.58 -6.16
N ASP A 16 33.28 31.44 -5.59
CA ASP A 16 33.80 30.24 -6.29
C ASP A 16 33.15 28.97 -5.76
N ASN A 17 32.57 28.20 -6.66
CA ASN A 17 32.00 26.87 -6.38
C ASN A 17 32.78 25.72 -7.04
N GLN A 18 33.96 26.06 -7.60
CA GLN A 18 34.81 25.08 -8.30
C GLN A 18 36.01 24.63 -7.43
N ASN A 19 36.49 25.53 -6.58
CA ASN A 19 37.70 25.33 -5.79
C ASN A 19 37.51 25.75 -4.34
N ILE A 20 38.02 24.94 -3.41
CA ILE A 20 38.09 25.32 -1.98
C ILE A 20 39.26 26.27 -1.69
N GLN A 21 39.17 27.01 -0.60
CA GLN A 21 40.27 27.83 -0.12
C GLN A 21 41.36 26.98 0.53
N THR A 22 42.60 27.17 0.08
CA THR A 22 43.75 26.47 0.61
C THR A 22 44.89 27.43 0.99
N ALA A 23 45.80 27.00 1.86
CA ALA A 23 47.02 27.71 2.20
C ALA A 23 48.05 27.50 1.12
N GLY A 24 47.99 28.24 0.01
CA GLY A 24 48.80 28.03 -1.20
C GLY A 24 48.23 26.93 -2.10
N VAL A 25 48.76 26.84 -3.34
CA VAL A 25 48.19 25.97 -4.41
C VAL A 25 48.10 24.49 -4.03
N ARG A 26 49.01 24.03 -3.21
CA ARG A 26 49.09 22.60 -2.76
C ARG A 26 48.90 22.46 -1.23
N GLY A 27 48.48 23.53 -0.57
CA GLY A 27 48.32 23.58 0.88
C GLY A 27 47.02 22.92 1.36
N PRO A 28 46.84 22.81 2.69
CA PRO A 28 45.65 22.28 3.29
C PRO A 28 44.42 23.20 3.11
N ALA A 29 43.20 22.61 3.18
CA ALA A 29 41.96 23.35 3.19
C ALA A 29 41.86 24.25 4.42
N MET A 30 41.22 25.42 4.24
CA MET A 30 41.02 26.39 5.31
C MET A 30 39.60 26.29 5.87
N LEU A 31 39.48 26.23 7.23
CA LEU A 31 38.17 26.22 7.91
C LEU A 31 37.32 27.49 7.67
N GLN A 32 37.92 28.58 7.29
CA GLN A 32 37.22 29.83 6.94
C GLN A 32 36.43 29.71 5.61
N ASP A 33 36.64 28.67 4.83
CA ASP A 33 35.80 28.34 3.66
C ASP A 33 34.46 27.75 4.12
N VAL A 34 33.59 28.60 4.64
CA VAL A 34 32.29 28.20 5.18
C VAL A 34 31.42 27.52 4.14
N TRP A 35 31.47 27.92 2.87
CA TRP A 35 30.73 27.30 1.78
C TRP A 35 31.12 25.82 1.59
N TYR A 36 32.41 25.53 1.63
CA TYR A 36 32.89 24.14 1.57
C TYR A 36 32.34 23.29 2.72
N LEU A 37 32.35 23.81 3.95
CA LEU A 37 31.84 23.12 5.13
C LEU A 37 30.34 22.91 5.05
N GLU A 38 29.56 23.94 4.70
CA GLU A 38 28.11 23.85 4.52
C GLU A 38 27.75 22.82 3.45
N LYS A 39 28.41 22.86 2.30
CA LYS A 39 28.14 21.98 1.17
C LYS A 39 28.35 20.51 1.54
N LEU A 40 29.44 20.17 2.23
CA LEU A 40 29.68 18.81 2.72
C LEU A 40 28.68 18.40 3.79
N ALA A 41 28.46 19.27 4.79
CA ALA A 41 27.52 18.98 5.86
C ALA A 41 26.07 18.77 5.36
N HIS A 42 25.65 19.53 4.35
CA HIS A 42 24.36 19.33 3.71
C HIS A 42 24.31 18.01 2.94
N PHE A 43 25.32 17.72 2.13
CA PHE A 43 25.42 16.50 1.34
C PHE A 43 25.31 15.23 2.20
N ASP A 44 25.98 15.21 3.36
CA ASP A 44 25.94 14.06 4.28
C ASP A 44 24.51 13.75 4.81
N ARG A 45 23.61 14.72 4.74
CA ARG A 45 22.22 14.63 5.24
C ARG A 45 21.15 14.73 4.15
N GLU A 46 21.52 14.62 2.87
CA GLU A 46 20.56 14.65 1.74
C GLU A 46 19.71 13.39 1.61
N VAL A 47 19.87 12.43 2.50
CA VAL A 47 19.14 11.16 2.51
C VAL A 47 18.24 11.07 3.74
N ILE A 48 17.07 10.47 3.54
CA ILE A 48 16.17 10.05 4.62
C ILE A 48 16.03 8.52 4.57
N PRO A 49 15.66 7.85 5.66
CA PRO A 49 15.39 6.42 5.63
C PRO A 49 14.40 6.04 4.54
N GLU A 50 14.63 4.91 3.87
CA GLU A 50 13.63 4.38 2.94
C GLU A 50 12.36 3.93 3.69
N ARG A 51 11.24 3.80 2.99
CA ARG A 51 10.02 3.21 3.56
C ARG A 51 10.28 1.76 3.95
N ARG A 52 9.74 1.33 5.08
CA ARG A 52 9.89 -0.05 5.57
C ARG A 52 9.40 -1.08 4.57
N MET A 53 8.30 -0.78 3.89
CA MET A 53 7.78 -1.46 2.70
C MET A 53 7.50 -0.40 1.64
N HIS A 54 7.36 -0.80 0.39
CA HIS A 54 7.06 0.12 -0.71
C HIS A 54 8.16 1.18 -0.98
N ALA A 55 9.43 0.86 -0.71
CA ALA A 55 10.53 1.80 -0.88
C ALA A 55 10.73 2.19 -2.35
N LYS A 56 10.75 1.21 -3.27
CA LYS A 56 10.78 1.47 -4.71
C LYS A 56 9.40 1.89 -5.20
N GLY A 57 9.31 3.07 -5.80
CA GLY A 57 8.07 3.57 -6.37
C GLY A 57 8.16 5.00 -6.87
N SER A 58 7.11 5.42 -7.54
CA SER A 58 6.95 6.77 -8.11
C SER A 58 5.50 7.22 -8.00
N GLY A 59 5.22 8.46 -8.37
CA GLY A 59 3.86 8.99 -8.27
C GLY A 59 3.61 10.13 -9.23
N ALA A 60 2.34 10.50 -9.32
CA ALA A 60 1.88 11.64 -10.10
C ALA A 60 0.68 12.29 -9.43
N PHE A 61 0.43 13.52 -9.75
CA PHE A 61 -0.74 14.27 -9.34
C PHE A 61 -1.85 14.18 -10.36
N GLY A 62 -3.06 14.41 -9.90
CA GLY A 62 -4.22 14.36 -10.76
C GLY A 62 -5.47 14.88 -10.08
N THR A 63 -6.61 14.49 -10.65
CA THR A 63 -7.91 14.95 -10.20
C THR A 63 -8.89 13.77 -10.15
N PHE A 64 -9.61 13.67 -9.05
CA PHE A 64 -10.77 12.80 -8.92
C PHE A 64 -12.03 13.61 -9.25
N THR A 65 -12.86 13.11 -10.17
CA THR A 65 -14.12 13.74 -10.57
C THR A 65 -15.29 12.81 -10.28
N VAL A 66 -16.24 13.24 -9.47
CA VAL A 66 -17.48 12.48 -9.19
C VAL A 66 -18.34 12.41 -10.43
N THR A 67 -18.78 11.21 -10.82
CA THR A 67 -19.66 10.97 -11.98
C THR A 67 -21.03 10.43 -11.60
N HIS A 68 -21.16 9.83 -10.41
CA HIS A 68 -22.40 9.24 -9.94
C HIS A 68 -22.68 9.69 -8.50
N ASP A 69 -23.95 9.93 -8.20
CA ASP A 69 -24.38 10.36 -6.88
C ASP A 69 -24.39 9.18 -5.89
N ILE A 70 -23.59 9.29 -4.83
CA ILE A 70 -23.57 8.36 -3.70
C ILE A 70 -23.87 9.06 -2.37
N THR A 71 -24.43 10.27 -2.38
CA THR A 71 -24.71 11.06 -1.17
C THR A 71 -25.72 10.39 -0.22
N LYS A 72 -26.49 9.44 -0.70
CA LYS A 72 -27.37 8.63 0.15
C LYS A 72 -26.63 7.66 1.08
N TYR A 73 -25.32 7.43 0.84
CA TYR A 73 -24.50 6.52 1.65
C TYR A 73 -23.45 7.23 2.50
N THR A 74 -23.05 8.43 2.08
CA THR A 74 -22.00 9.18 2.77
C THR A 74 -22.18 10.69 2.65
N ARG A 75 -21.90 11.39 3.74
CA ARG A 75 -21.85 12.86 3.77
C ARG A 75 -20.44 13.40 3.47
N ALA A 76 -19.50 12.56 3.05
CA ALA A 76 -18.15 12.98 2.78
C ALA A 76 -18.07 14.05 1.68
N SER A 77 -17.37 15.14 1.97
CA SER A 77 -17.32 16.33 1.11
C SER A 77 -16.83 16.03 -0.31
N ILE A 78 -15.92 15.08 -0.46
CA ILE A 78 -15.40 14.65 -1.77
C ILE A 78 -16.48 14.11 -2.71
N PHE A 79 -17.57 13.53 -2.17
CA PHE A 79 -18.67 12.93 -2.92
C PHE A 79 -19.95 13.79 -2.93
N SER A 80 -19.88 15.04 -2.51
CA SER A 80 -21.06 15.88 -2.22
C SER A 80 -21.94 16.20 -3.43
N GLN A 81 -21.41 16.13 -4.65
CA GLN A 81 -22.17 16.36 -5.88
C GLN A 81 -21.48 15.80 -7.12
N VAL A 82 -22.25 15.39 -8.12
CA VAL A 82 -21.74 15.00 -9.43
C VAL A 82 -21.03 16.20 -10.09
N GLY A 83 -19.88 15.94 -10.70
CA GLY A 83 -19.02 16.95 -11.31
C GLY A 83 -18.02 17.58 -10.35
N LYS A 84 -18.11 17.33 -9.02
CA LYS A 84 -17.09 17.82 -8.08
C LYS A 84 -15.73 17.23 -8.41
N LYS A 85 -14.71 18.11 -8.41
CA LYS A 85 -13.32 17.77 -8.63
C LYS A 85 -12.53 17.93 -7.34
N THR A 86 -11.65 16.96 -7.07
CA THR A 86 -10.75 16.97 -5.92
C THR A 86 -9.34 16.62 -6.39
N ASP A 87 -8.38 17.46 -6.07
CA ASP A 87 -6.97 17.20 -6.40
C ASP A 87 -6.45 16.01 -5.60
N CYS A 88 -5.55 15.25 -6.20
CA CYS A 88 -4.98 14.08 -5.56
C CYS A 88 -3.52 13.85 -5.97
N LEU A 89 -2.82 13.12 -5.09
CA LEU A 89 -1.54 12.48 -5.36
C LEU A 89 -1.74 10.97 -5.32
N VAL A 90 -1.24 10.27 -6.33
CA VAL A 90 -1.18 8.80 -6.33
C VAL A 90 0.26 8.35 -6.38
N ARG A 91 0.63 7.44 -5.48
CA ARG A 91 1.94 6.80 -5.47
C ARG A 91 1.80 5.31 -5.73
N PHE A 92 2.53 4.83 -6.73
CA PHE A 92 2.70 3.43 -7.07
C PHE A 92 4.04 2.91 -6.55
N SER A 93 4.11 1.62 -6.21
CA SER A 93 5.34 1.02 -5.66
C SER A 93 5.31 -0.49 -5.76
N THR A 94 6.48 -1.14 -5.74
CA THR A 94 6.58 -2.56 -5.33
C THR A 94 6.43 -2.67 -3.81
N VAL A 95 6.21 -3.87 -3.27
CA VAL A 95 6.05 -4.07 -1.82
C VAL A 95 7.38 -4.46 -1.16
N ALA A 96 8.03 -5.50 -1.65
CA ALA A 96 9.26 -6.03 -1.06
C ALA A 96 10.53 -5.31 -1.53
N GLY A 97 10.49 -4.64 -2.69
CA GLY A 97 11.65 -3.97 -3.27
C GLY A 97 12.21 -2.85 -2.39
N GLU A 98 13.53 -2.84 -2.20
CA GLU A 98 14.27 -1.72 -1.64
C GLU A 98 14.30 -0.55 -2.64
N ARG A 99 14.81 0.62 -2.23
CA ARG A 99 14.83 1.84 -3.06
C ARG A 99 15.46 1.65 -4.44
N GLY A 100 16.51 0.84 -4.57
CA GLY A 100 17.21 0.53 -5.82
C GLY A 100 16.67 -0.68 -6.59
N ALA A 101 15.57 -1.30 -6.17
CA ALA A 101 14.96 -2.42 -6.86
C ALA A 101 14.37 -2.02 -8.23
N ALA A 102 14.04 -3.00 -9.07
CA ALA A 102 13.42 -2.74 -10.35
C ALA A 102 11.89 -2.67 -10.25
N ASP A 103 11.26 -1.87 -11.10
CA ASP A 103 9.80 -1.73 -11.14
C ASP A 103 9.10 -3.01 -11.65
N ALA A 104 9.70 -3.74 -12.57
CA ALA A 104 9.11 -4.91 -13.21
C ALA A 104 9.36 -6.23 -12.46
N GLU A 105 9.75 -6.19 -11.18
CA GLU A 105 9.84 -7.39 -10.34
C GLU A 105 8.44 -7.99 -10.07
N ARG A 106 8.38 -9.34 -9.92
CA ARG A 106 7.15 -10.01 -9.47
C ARG A 106 6.86 -9.67 -8.03
N ASP A 107 5.80 -8.89 -7.81
CA ASP A 107 5.41 -8.40 -6.48
C ASP A 107 3.99 -7.83 -6.55
N ILE A 108 3.37 -7.60 -5.40
CA ILE A 108 2.21 -6.72 -5.27
C ILE A 108 2.66 -5.29 -5.63
N ARG A 109 1.75 -4.49 -6.19
CA ARG A 109 1.97 -3.05 -6.36
C ARG A 109 1.16 -2.26 -5.36
N GLY A 110 1.81 -1.35 -4.64
CA GLY A 110 1.13 -0.32 -3.88
C GLY A 110 0.36 0.60 -4.81
N PHE A 111 -0.80 1.03 -4.37
CA PHE A 111 -1.68 2.00 -5.02
C PHE A 111 -2.19 2.92 -3.92
N ALA A 112 -1.37 3.89 -3.52
CA ALA A 112 -1.66 4.80 -2.42
C ALA A 112 -2.15 6.13 -2.97
N MET A 113 -3.32 6.56 -2.52
CA MET A 113 -3.98 7.80 -2.95
C MET A 113 -4.12 8.75 -1.78
N LYS A 114 -3.82 10.02 -2.00
CA LYS A 114 -4.08 11.13 -1.08
C LYS A 114 -4.99 12.12 -1.80
N PHE A 115 -6.19 12.31 -1.29
CA PHE A 115 -7.15 13.29 -1.79
C PHE A 115 -7.08 14.54 -0.91
N TYR A 116 -6.90 15.69 -1.55
CA TYR A 116 -6.84 17.00 -0.89
C TYR A 116 -8.24 17.61 -0.88
N THR A 117 -9.04 17.25 0.14
CA THR A 117 -10.44 17.67 0.21
C THR A 117 -10.62 19.00 0.93
N ASP A 118 -11.81 19.56 0.87
CA ASP A 118 -12.17 20.82 1.55
C ASP A 118 -12.09 20.71 3.09
N THR A 119 -12.14 19.47 3.62
CA THR A 119 -12.23 19.20 5.07
C THR A 119 -11.02 18.42 5.60
N GLY A 120 -9.97 18.27 4.82
CA GLY A 120 -8.73 17.58 5.21
C GLY A 120 -8.21 16.65 4.14
N ASN A 121 -7.13 15.94 4.45
CA ASN A 121 -6.61 14.89 3.59
C ASN A 121 -7.32 13.58 3.87
N TRP A 122 -7.75 12.92 2.81
CA TRP A 122 -8.17 11.53 2.87
C TRP A 122 -7.13 10.65 2.19
N ASP A 123 -6.56 9.69 2.92
CA ASP A 123 -5.59 8.74 2.40
C ASP A 123 -6.23 7.35 2.24
N LEU A 124 -6.34 6.87 1.00
CA LEU A 124 -6.73 5.50 0.71
C LEU A 124 -5.48 4.71 0.28
N VAL A 125 -4.92 3.95 1.23
CA VAL A 125 -3.62 3.29 1.07
C VAL A 125 -3.81 1.84 0.66
N GLY A 126 -4.02 1.63 -0.63
CA GLY A 126 -4.36 0.35 -1.24
C GLY A 126 -3.24 -0.32 -2.02
N ASN A 127 -3.61 -1.39 -2.72
CA ASN A 127 -2.75 -2.20 -3.58
C ASN A 127 -3.44 -2.50 -4.92
N ASN A 128 -2.72 -3.14 -5.83
CA ASN A 128 -3.28 -3.68 -7.08
C ASN A 128 -3.99 -5.03 -6.89
N THR A 129 -4.19 -5.47 -5.66
CA THR A 129 -4.86 -6.71 -5.29
C THR A 129 -5.98 -6.44 -4.28
N PRO A 130 -7.13 -7.14 -4.36
CA PRO A 130 -8.26 -6.92 -3.47
C PRO A 130 -8.08 -7.55 -2.08
N VAL A 131 -7.07 -8.37 -1.90
CA VAL A 131 -6.74 -9.11 -0.67
C VAL A 131 -5.29 -8.90 -0.28
N PHE A 132 -4.90 -9.43 0.89
CA PHE A 132 -3.54 -9.43 1.38
C PHE A 132 -3.17 -10.81 1.97
N PHE A 133 -1.89 -11.02 2.28
CA PHE A 133 -1.39 -12.29 2.83
C PHE A 133 -1.91 -12.61 4.25
N LEU A 134 -2.28 -11.59 5.00
CA LEU A 134 -2.53 -11.65 6.43
C LEU A 134 -3.85 -11.00 6.79
N ARG A 135 -4.48 -11.50 7.84
CA ARG A 135 -5.66 -10.90 8.48
C ARG A 135 -5.40 -10.43 9.92
N ASP A 136 -4.26 -10.82 10.51
CA ASP A 136 -3.84 -10.38 11.84
C ASP A 136 -2.58 -9.49 11.72
N PRO A 137 -2.61 -8.23 12.20
CA PRO A 137 -1.49 -7.30 12.10
C PRO A 137 -0.27 -7.72 12.91
N LEU A 138 -0.42 -8.58 13.93
CA LEU A 138 0.70 -9.12 14.71
C LEU A 138 1.69 -9.90 13.83
N LYS A 139 1.21 -10.48 12.72
CA LYS A 139 2.04 -11.24 11.76
C LYS A 139 2.74 -10.37 10.72
N PHE A 140 2.44 -9.07 10.65
CA PHE A 140 3.03 -8.20 9.61
C PHE A 140 4.54 -8.01 9.75
N PRO A 141 5.11 -7.78 10.96
CA PRO A 141 6.56 -7.74 11.13
C PRO A 141 7.25 -9.04 10.69
N ASP A 142 6.67 -10.19 11.00
CA ASP A 142 7.19 -11.50 10.61
C ASP A 142 7.16 -11.69 9.10
N LEU A 143 6.06 -11.31 8.43
CA LEU A 143 5.98 -11.28 6.97
C LEU A 143 7.13 -10.45 6.39
N ASN A 144 7.35 -9.24 6.92
CA ASN A 144 8.42 -8.38 6.45
C ASN A 144 9.80 -9.04 6.60
N HIS A 145 10.08 -9.65 7.75
CA HIS A 145 11.34 -10.34 8.01
C HIS A 145 11.54 -11.53 7.06
N ALA A 146 10.48 -12.29 6.77
CA ALA A 146 10.55 -13.44 5.88
C ALA A 146 10.84 -13.05 4.42
N ILE A 147 10.24 -11.98 3.91
CA ILE A 147 10.35 -11.60 2.49
C ILE A 147 11.51 -10.64 2.18
N LYS A 148 12.08 -9.97 3.18
CA LYS A 148 13.17 -9.00 2.95
C LYS A 148 14.52 -9.69 2.88
N ARG A 149 15.27 -9.75 3.95
CA ARG A 149 16.66 -10.18 3.98
C ARG A 149 16.91 -11.19 5.09
N ASP A 150 17.60 -12.26 4.77
CA ASP A 150 18.11 -13.21 5.76
C ASP A 150 19.10 -12.50 6.71
N PRO A 151 18.97 -12.66 8.02
CA PRO A 151 19.76 -11.89 8.99
C PRO A 151 21.26 -12.26 9.01
N ARG A 152 21.63 -13.45 8.52
CA ARG A 152 23.03 -13.90 8.47
C ARG A 152 23.72 -13.46 7.19
N THR A 153 23.02 -13.56 6.05
CA THR A 153 23.63 -13.38 4.73
C THR A 153 23.36 -12.01 4.12
N GLY A 154 22.32 -11.31 4.58
CA GLY A 154 21.81 -10.09 3.94
C GLY A 154 21.19 -10.32 2.56
N MET A 155 21.00 -11.58 2.14
CA MET A 155 20.41 -11.94 0.84
C MET A 155 18.91 -12.25 1.00
N ARG A 156 18.13 -12.14 -0.08
CA ARG A 156 16.77 -12.68 -0.14
C ARG A 156 16.83 -14.20 -0.08
N SER A 157 15.87 -14.82 0.60
CA SER A 157 15.80 -16.28 0.80
C SER A 157 14.45 -16.81 0.36
N ALA A 158 14.43 -17.66 -0.65
CA ALA A 158 13.23 -18.38 -1.05
C ALA A 158 12.71 -19.29 0.08
N ASN A 159 13.61 -19.93 0.84
CA ASN A 159 13.24 -20.72 2.00
C ASN A 159 12.44 -19.91 3.02
N ASN A 160 12.96 -18.76 3.46
CA ASN A 160 12.31 -17.95 4.49
C ASN A 160 10.94 -17.45 4.01
N ASN A 161 10.88 -16.96 2.77
CA ASN A 161 9.65 -16.43 2.19
C ASN A 161 8.57 -17.51 2.05
N TRP A 162 8.91 -18.63 1.41
CA TRP A 162 7.94 -19.69 1.13
C TRP A 162 7.58 -20.51 2.37
N ASP A 163 8.51 -20.67 3.32
CA ASP A 163 8.19 -21.28 4.61
C ASP A 163 7.11 -20.49 5.33
N PHE A 164 7.30 -19.18 5.47
CA PHE A 164 6.30 -18.30 6.09
C PHE A 164 4.95 -18.34 5.38
N TRP A 165 4.92 -18.18 4.05
CA TRP A 165 3.66 -18.17 3.31
C TRP A 165 2.91 -19.50 3.38
N THR A 166 3.63 -20.61 3.37
CA THR A 166 2.99 -21.94 3.36
C THR A 166 2.50 -22.38 4.73
N LEU A 167 3.08 -21.84 5.81
CA LEU A 167 2.62 -22.03 7.19
C LEU A 167 1.38 -21.20 7.53
N LEU A 168 1.05 -20.23 6.71
CA LEU A 168 -0.14 -19.37 6.85
C LEU A 168 -1.09 -19.62 5.67
N PRO A 169 -2.00 -20.59 5.76
CA PRO A 169 -2.87 -20.97 4.65
C PRO A 169 -3.76 -19.82 4.17
N GLU A 170 -4.10 -18.86 5.03
CA GLU A 170 -4.80 -17.64 4.64
C GLU A 170 -4.04 -16.79 3.59
N ALA A 171 -2.72 -16.96 3.48
CA ALA A 171 -1.92 -16.28 2.47
C ALA A 171 -2.15 -16.81 1.05
N LEU A 172 -2.70 -18.03 0.88
CA LEU A 172 -2.79 -18.68 -0.43
C LEU A 172 -3.54 -17.84 -1.47
N HIS A 173 -4.61 -17.15 -1.08
CA HIS A 173 -5.36 -16.32 -2.02
C HIS A 173 -4.47 -15.21 -2.63
N GLN A 174 -3.75 -14.50 -1.79
CA GLN A 174 -2.82 -13.46 -2.25
C GLN A 174 -1.64 -14.06 -3.02
N VAL A 175 -1.07 -15.17 -2.56
CA VAL A 175 0.02 -15.88 -3.25
C VAL A 175 -0.41 -16.30 -4.66
N THR A 176 -1.62 -16.84 -4.82
CA THR A 176 -2.18 -17.22 -6.12
C THR A 176 -2.25 -16.02 -7.07
N ILE A 177 -2.71 -14.85 -6.60
CA ILE A 177 -2.73 -13.63 -7.42
C ILE A 177 -1.31 -13.19 -7.78
N THR A 178 -0.38 -13.20 -6.83
CA THR A 178 1.00 -12.76 -7.04
C THR A 178 1.76 -13.66 -8.01
N MET A 179 1.49 -14.97 -7.99
CA MET A 179 2.10 -15.94 -8.91
C MET A 179 1.41 -16.00 -10.26
N SER A 180 0.18 -15.51 -10.39
CA SER A 180 -0.51 -15.36 -11.67
C SER A 180 0.19 -14.34 -12.58
N PRO A 181 -0.18 -14.23 -13.86
CA PRO A 181 0.32 -13.17 -14.74
C PRO A 181 0.18 -11.76 -14.16
N ARG A 182 -0.81 -11.51 -13.29
CA ARG A 182 -1.03 -10.21 -12.64
C ARG A 182 0.07 -9.79 -11.66
N GLY A 183 1.00 -10.70 -11.30
CA GLY A 183 2.14 -10.39 -10.42
C GLY A 183 3.17 -9.46 -11.05
N ILE A 184 3.16 -9.31 -12.39
CA ILE A 184 4.04 -8.36 -13.10
C ILE A 184 3.20 -7.50 -14.05
N PRO A 185 2.55 -6.43 -13.59
CA PRO A 185 1.90 -5.48 -14.49
C PRO A 185 2.91 -4.87 -15.46
N ALA A 186 2.53 -4.72 -16.72
CA ALA A 186 3.39 -4.13 -17.75
C ALA A 186 3.75 -2.67 -17.46
N SER A 187 2.87 -1.97 -16.75
CA SER A 187 3.13 -0.64 -16.18
C SER A 187 2.12 -0.33 -15.07
N PHE A 188 2.32 0.76 -14.33
CA PHE A 188 1.38 1.23 -13.31
C PHE A 188 0.00 1.59 -13.90
N ARG A 189 -0.05 2.00 -15.17
CA ARG A 189 -1.29 2.35 -15.87
C ARG A 189 -2.17 1.15 -16.19
N HIS A 190 -1.58 -0.03 -16.31
CA HIS A 190 -2.22 -1.27 -16.76
C HIS A 190 -2.61 -2.23 -15.62
N MET A 191 -2.86 -1.71 -14.43
CA MET A 191 -3.32 -2.49 -13.28
C MET A 191 -4.52 -1.84 -12.61
N HIS A 192 -5.37 -2.65 -11.98
CA HIS A 192 -6.40 -2.16 -11.07
C HIS A 192 -5.81 -1.69 -9.75
N GLY A 193 -6.54 -0.88 -9.00
CA GLY A 193 -6.27 -0.52 -7.62
C GLY A 193 -7.43 -0.94 -6.70
N PHE A 194 -7.14 -1.20 -5.44
CA PHE A 194 -8.12 -1.57 -4.43
C PHE A 194 -7.79 -0.89 -3.11
N GLY A 195 -8.82 -0.43 -2.39
CA GLY A 195 -8.65 0.00 -1.00
C GLY A 195 -8.33 -1.16 -0.07
N SER A 196 -8.58 -2.39 -0.53
CA SER A 196 -8.37 -3.70 0.10
C SER A 196 -9.21 -3.91 1.36
N HIS A 197 -9.11 -3.02 2.36
CA HIS A 197 -9.87 -3.07 3.60
C HIS A 197 -11.35 -2.76 3.41
N THR A 198 -12.14 -3.19 4.38
CA THR A 198 -13.46 -2.66 4.60
C THR A 198 -13.34 -1.37 5.40
N PHE A 199 -13.95 -0.28 4.89
CA PHE A 199 -14.15 0.99 5.58
C PHE A 199 -15.63 1.17 5.89
N SER A 200 -16.01 2.31 6.45
CA SER A 200 -17.40 2.68 6.62
C SER A 200 -17.72 4.04 5.99
N PHE A 201 -18.94 4.16 5.51
CA PHE A 201 -19.58 5.42 5.16
C PHE A 201 -20.60 5.79 6.23
N TYR A 202 -20.77 7.09 6.46
CA TYR A 202 -21.85 7.65 7.29
C TYR A 202 -22.63 8.66 6.47
N ASP A 203 -23.94 8.45 6.39
CA ASP A 203 -24.83 9.37 5.68
C ASP A 203 -25.20 10.60 6.54
N LYS A 204 -26.07 11.46 6.02
CA LYS A 204 -26.56 12.66 6.70
C LYS A 204 -27.37 12.35 7.98
N ASP A 205 -27.96 11.17 8.06
CA ASP A 205 -28.76 10.69 9.20
C ASP A 205 -27.91 9.85 10.16
N ASN A 206 -26.60 9.87 9.97
CA ASN A 206 -25.58 9.14 10.77
C ASN A 206 -25.75 7.62 10.70
N LYS A 207 -26.28 7.09 9.60
CA LYS A 207 -26.41 5.66 9.35
C LYS A 207 -25.14 5.13 8.72
N ARG A 208 -24.60 4.02 9.29
CA ARG A 208 -23.39 3.35 8.77
C ARG A 208 -23.71 2.41 7.61
N THR A 209 -22.82 2.41 6.60
CA THR A 209 -22.75 1.41 5.53
C THR A 209 -21.29 0.99 5.36
N TRP A 210 -21.00 -0.31 5.35
CA TRP A 210 -19.67 -0.82 5.07
C TRP A 210 -19.34 -0.66 3.59
N VAL A 211 -18.07 -0.34 3.29
CA VAL A 211 -17.65 -0.05 1.93
C VAL A 211 -16.28 -0.66 1.60
N LYS A 212 -16.15 -1.20 0.40
CA LYS A 212 -14.86 -1.53 -0.22
C LYS A 212 -14.67 -0.71 -1.49
N PHE A 213 -13.47 -0.16 -1.69
CA PHE A 213 -13.12 0.70 -2.83
C PHE A 213 -12.36 -0.09 -3.90
N HIS A 214 -12.74 0.11 -5.14
CA HIS A 214 -12.15 -0.48 -6.34
C HIS A 214 -11.79 0.62 -7.33
N PHE A 215 -10.64 0.49 -8.01
CA PHE A 215 -10.19 1.39 -9.06
C PHE A 215 -9.89 0.56 -10.31
N ARG A 216 -10.81 0.59 -11.25
CA ARG A 216 -10.70 -0.17 -12.49
C ARG A 216 -9.91 0.65 -13.50
N THR A 217 -8.74 0.18 -13.93
CA THR A 217 -7.98 0.85 -15.01
C THR A 217 -8.80 0.91 -16.29
N LEU A 218 -8.82 2.08 -16.93
CA LEU A 218 -9.49 2.29 -18.20
C LEU A 218 -8.55 2.06 -19.40
N GLN A 219 -7.24 1.85 -19.16
CA GLN A 219 -6.22 1.51 -20.15
C GLN A 219 -6.19 0.00 -20.48
N GLY A 220 -6.98 -0.80 -19.76
CA GLY A 220 -6.95 -2.26 -19.83
C GLY A 220 -5.80 -2.89 -19.04
N ILE A 221 -5.95 -4.17 -18.73
CA ILE A 221 -4.91 -4.96 -18.03
C ILE A 221 -3.88 -5.43 -19.05
N LYS A 222 -2.61 -5.25 -18.74
CA LYS A 222 -1.47 -5.83 -19.46
C LYS A 222 -0.43 -6.31 -18.44
N ASN A 223 0.12 -7.48 -18.67
CA ASN A 223 1.12 -8.08 -17.80
C ASN A 223 2.33 -8.49 -18.64
N LEU A 224 3.48 -8.63 -17.97
CA LEU A 224 4.69 -9.21 -18.53
C LEU A 224 4.85 -10.66 -18.06
N THR A 225 5.40 -11.50 -18.90
CA THR A 225 6.00 -12.77 -18.49
C THR A 225 7.29 -12.50 -17.70
N ASP A 226 7.77 -13.48 -16.93
CA ASP A 226 9.05 -13.32 -16.21
C ASP A 226 10.22 -13.06 -17.18
N ALA A 227 10.25 -13.71 -18.34
CA ALA A 227 11.30 -13.50 -19.35
C ALA A 227 11.25 -12.07 -19.95
N GLU A 228 10.05 -11.54 -20.24
CA GLU A 228 9.89 -10.16 -20.69
C GLU A 228 10.30 -9.18 -19.58
N ALA A 229 9.95 -9.46 -18.34
CA ALA A 229 10.33 -8.64 -17.19
C ALA A 229 11.84 -8.61 -16.99
N GLU A 230 12.53 -9.75 -17.06
CA GLU A 230 13.99 -9.83 -17.02
C GLU A 230 14.64 -9.00 -18.13
N ALA A 231 14.13 -9.08 -19.37
CA ALA A 231 14.62 -8.30 -20.49
C ALA A 231 14.39 -6.79 -20.32
N VAL A 232 13.26 -6.40 -19.71
CA VAL A 232 12.95 -5.00 -19.36
C VAL A 232 13.89 -4.52 -18.27
N ILE A 233 14.05 -5.28 -17.18
CA ILE A 233 14.90 -4.92 -16.03
C ILE A 233 16.37 -4.75 -16.45
N ALA A 234 16.86 -5.59 -17.37
CA ALA A 234 18.21 -5.48 -17.89
C ALA A 234 18.49 -4.16 -18.63
N LYS A 235 17.46 -3.54 -19.19
CA LYS A 235 17.55 -2.28 -19.94
C LYS A 235 17.16 -1.06 -19.12
N ASP A 236 16.13 -1.18 -18.31
CA ASP A 236 15.53 -0.06 -17.55
C ASP A 236 14.89 -0.57 -16.26
N ARG A 237 15.52 -0.29 -15.13
CA ARG A 237 15.02 -0.64 -13.80
C ARG A 237 13.84 0.24 -13.38
N GLU A 238 13.69 1.41 -13.96
CA GLU A 238 12.66 2.42 -13.74
C GLU A 238 11.53 2.36 -14.79
N SER A 239 11.32 1.22 -15.42
CA SER A 239 10.44 1.05 -16.59
C SER A 239 9.00 1.54 -16.37
N ASN A 240 8.40 1.25 -15.20
CA ASN A 240 7.04 1.67 -14.91
C ASN A 240 6.96 3.15 -14.51
N GLN A 241 7.99 3.65 -13.81
CA GLN A 241 8.12 5.07 -13.50
C GLN A 241 8.26 5.89 -14.77
N ARG A 242 9.11 5.47 -15.71
CA ARG A 242 9.31 6.11 -17.01
C ARG A 242 8.02 6.10 -17.83
N ASP A 243 7.33 4.96 -17.93
CA ASP A 243 6.08 4.84 -18.65
C ASP A 243 5.02 5.83 -18.14
N LEU A 244 4.86 5.94 -16.80
CA LEU A 244 3.93 6.88 -16.18
C LEU A 244 4.30 8.33 -16.48
N PHE A 245 5.57 8.68 -16.26
CA PHE A 245 6.07 10.04 -16.45
C PHE A 245 5.90 10.50 -17.90
N GLU A 246 6.40 9.71 -18.84
CA GLU A 246 6.34 10.03 -20.27
C GLU A 246 4.90 10.03 -20.82
N ALA A 247 4.01 9.17 -20.31
CA ALA A 247 2.61 9.19 -20.69
C ALA A 247 1.94 10.53 -20.33
N ILE A 248 2.20 11.03 -19.13
CA ILE A 248 1.66 12.32 -18.68
C ILE A 248 2.27 13.47 -19.47
N GLU A 249 3.61 13.47 -19.74
CA GLU A 249 4.26 14.52 -20.54
C GLU A 249 3.68 14.65 -21.96
N ARG A 250 3.28 13.54 -22.58
CA ARG A 250 2.67 13.59 -23.93
C ARG A 250 1.16 13.77 -23.93
N GLY A 251 0.53 13.95 -22.76
CA GLY A 251 -0.91 14.16 -22.61
C GLY A 251 -1.76 12.87 -22.65
N ASP A 252 -1.13 11.68 -22.59
CA ASP A 252 -1.83 10.38 -22.49
C ASP A 252 -2.13 10.08 -21.00
N TYR A 253 -3.10 10.81 -20.45
CA TYR A 253 -3.42 10.79 -19.03
C TYR A 253 -4.08 9.47 -18.61
N PRO A 254 -3.45 8.69 -17.72
CA PRO A 254 -4.04 7.45 -17.24
C PRO A 254 -5.24 7.70 -16.32
N ARG A 255 -6.26 6.86 -16.46
CA ARG A 255 -7.54 6.98 -15.76
C ARG A 255 -7.98 5.68 -15.13
N TRP A 256 -8.67 5.80 -14.01
CA TRP A 256 -9.33 4.69 -13.30
C TRP A 256 -10.74 5.06 -12.92
N LEU A 257 -11.68 4.15 -13.14
CA LEU A 257 -13.04 4.25 -12.63
C LEU A 257 -13.03 3.81 -11.15
N MET A 258 -13.35 4.73 -10.23
CA MET A 258 -13.63 4.38 -8.85
C MET A 258 -15.00 3.76 -8.76
N GLN A 259 -15.07 2.58 -8.15
CA GLN A 259 -16.30 1.85 -7.86
C GLN A 259 -16.30 1.45 -6.38
N VAL A 260 -17.47 1.22 -5.81
CA VAL A 260 -17.64 0.75 -4.44
C VAL A 260 -18.53 -0.48 -4.38
N GLN A 261 -18.22 -1.39 -3.46
CA GLN A 261 -19.17 -2.39 -2.94
C GLN A 261 -19.71 -1.88 -1.61
N LEU A 262 -20.97 -2.08 -1.38
CA LEU A 262 -21.68 -1.58 -0.20
C LEU A 262 -22.38 -2.74 0.52
N MET A 263 -22.34 -2.72 1.85
CA MET A 263 -22.95 -3.73 2.71
C MET A 263 -23.53 -3.04 3.95
N THR A 264 -24.75 -3.32 4.28
CA THR A 264 -25.37 -2.83 5.51
C THR A 264 -24.80 -3.52 6.75
N GLU A 265 -24.99 -2.94 7.94
CA GLU A 265 -24.58 -3.59 9.20
C GLU A 265 -25.33 -4.92 9.43
N GLU A 266 -26.58 -5.03 9.03
CA GLU A 266 -27.37 -6.25 9.13
C GLU A 266 -26.84 -7.35 8.19
N GLU A 267 -26.58 -7.00 6.93
CA GLU A 267 -25.95 -7.93 5.97
C GLU A 267 -24.60 -8.41 6.47
N ALA A 268 -23.79 -7.51 7.04
CA ALA A 268 -22.47 -7.86 7.56
C ALA A 268 -22.54 -8.86 8.72
N ARG A 269 -23.53 -8.72 9.61
CA ARG A 269 -23.76 -9.66 10.72
C ARG A 269 -24.18 -11.06 10.24
N ASN A 270 -24.88 -11.13 9.12
CA ASN A 270 -25.48 -12.37 8.61
C ASN A 270 -24.70 -12.98 7.42
N TYR A 271 -23.67 -12.30 6.91
CA TYR A 271 -22.93 -12.79 5.75
C TYR A 271 -22.07 -14.00 6.12
N LYS A 272 -22.09 -15.01 5.26
CA LYS A 272 -21.37 -16.29 5.44
C LYS A 272 -19.84 -16.17 5.48
N ILE A 273 -19.30 -15.05 5.01
CA ILE A 273 -17.85 -14.74 5.00
C ILE A 273 -17.66 -13.54 5.92
N ASN A 274 -16.65 -13.57 6.79
CA ASN A 274 -16.31 -12.41 7.59
C ASN A 274 -15.99 -11.21 6.67
N PRO A 275 -16.82 -10.15 6.64
CA PRO A 275 -16.65 -9.04 5.72
C PRO A 275 -15.44 -8.15 6.06
N PHE A 276 -14.83 -8.37 7.22
CA PHE A 276 -13.67 -7.64 7.73
C PHE A 276 -12.37 -8.44 7.62
N ASP A 277 -12.40 -9.63 7.02
CA ASP A 277 -11.21 -10.43 6.75
C ASP A 277 -10.53 -9.94 5.47
N LEU A 278 -9.33 -9.37 5.60
CA LEU A 278 -8.55 -8.83 4.47
C LEU A 278 -8.05 -9.91 3.50
N THR A 279 -8.07 -11.17 3.86
CA THR A 279 -7.68 -12.28 2.96
C THR A 279 -8.80 -12.70 2.02
N LYS A 280 -9.99 -12.12 2.17
CA LYS A 280 -11.21 -12.49 1.45
C LYS A 280 -11.83 -11.31 0.69
N VAL A 281 -12.48 -11.62 -0.41
CA VAL A 281 -13.29 -10.66 -1.18
C VAL A 281 -14.78 -10.84 -0.87
N TRP A 282 -15.54 -9.76 -1.04
CA TRP A 282 -16.99 -9.85 -1.19
C TRP A 282 -17.31 -10.23 -2.63
N TYR A 283 -18.13 -11.24 -2.84
CA TYR A 283 -18.48 -11.63 -4.20
C TYR A 283 -19.32 -10.56 -4.89
N HIS A 284 -18.98 -10.24 -6.15
CA HIS A 284 -19.73 -9.25 -6.93
C HIS A 284 -21.18 -9.67 -7.19
N GLY A 285 -21.48 -10.97 -7.16
CA GLY A 285 -22.85 -11.47 -7.27
C GLY A 285 -23.69 -11.21 -6.03
N ASP A 286 -23.05 -11.14 -4.85
CA ASP A 286 -23.72 -10.86 -3.59
C ASP A 286 -23.76 -9.33 -3.33
N PHE A 287 -22.67 -8.63 -3.65
CA PHE A 287 -22.51 -7.17 -3.49
C PHE A 287 -21.95 -6.58 -4.78
N PRO A 288 -22.81 -6.04 -5.65
CA PRO A 288 -22.39 -5.48 -6.94
C PRO A 288 -21.55 -4.22 -6.79
N LEU A 289 -20.77 -3.92 -7.84
CA LEU A 289 -20.01 -2.70 -7.93
C LEU A 289 -20.91 -1.53 -8.35
N HIS A 290 -20.77 -0.38 -7.67
CA HIS A 290 -21.42 0.87 -8.01
C HIS A 290 -20.37 1.89 -8.46
N ASP A 291 -20.60 2.51 -9.59
CA ASP A 291 -19.72 3.56 -10.12
C ASP A 291 -19.81 4.82 -9.26
N VAL A 292 -18.67 5.48 -9.04
CA VAL A 292 -18.55 6.70 -8.22
C VAL A 292 -17.95 7.85 -9.00
N GLY A 293 -16.79 7.65 -9.62
CA GLY A 293 -16.07 8.74 -10.29
C GLY A 293 -14.83 8.29 -11.05
N ILE A 294 -14.19 9.25 -11.69
CA ILE A 294 -12.96 9.04 -12.46
C ILE A 294 -11.78 9.68 -11.76
N LEU A 295 -10.76 8.88 -11.53
CA LEU A 295 -9.42 9.30 -11.14
C LEU A 295 -8.58 9.45 -12.40
N GLU A 296 -8.03 10.63 -12.66
CA GLU A 296 -7.14 10.92 -13.78
C GLU A 296 -5.83 11.51 -13.27
N LEU A 297 -4.69 11.02 -13.75
CA LEU A 297 -3.37 11.56 -13.43
C LEU A 297 -2.88 12.39 -14.61
N ASN A 298 -2.65 13.69 -14.40
CA ASN A 298 -2.39 14.66 -15.45
C ASN A 298 -1.25 15.63 -15.19
N ARG A 299 -0.51 15.44 -14.07
CA ARG A 299 0.65 16.28 -13.73
C ARG A 299 1.76 15.45 -13.08
N ASN A 300 2.96 15.56 -13.62
CA ASN A 300 4.16 15.00 -13.01
C ASN A 300 4.63 15.87 -11.81
N PRO A 301 5.42 15.32 -10.87
CA PRO A 301 6.04 16.12 -9.83
C PRO A 301 7.07 17.09 -10.43
N ASP A 302 7.16 18.28 -9.85
CA ASP A 302 8.21 19.26 -10.15
C ASP A 302 9.55 18.88 -9.50
N ASN A 303 9.49 18.23 -8.32
CA ASN A 303 10.65 17.71 -7.61
C ASN A 303 10.33 16.39 -6.94
N PHE A 304 11.04 15.33 -7.35
CA PHE A 304 10.79 13.98 -6.88
C PHE A 304 11.00 13.83 -5.37
N PHE A 305 12.06 14.41 -4.81
CA PHE A 305 12.32 14.33 -3.37
C PHE A 305 11.23 15.04 -2.56
N ALA A 306 10.92 16.28 -2.93
CA ALA A 306 9.95 17.10 -2.21
C ALA A 306 8.54 16.51 -2.23
N GLU A 307 8.10 16.03 -3.40
CA GLU A 307 6.69 15.69 -3.64
C GLU A 307 6.38 14.19 -3.62
N ILE A 308 7.37 13.32 -3.93
CA ILE A 308 7.16 11.87 -4.01
C ILE A 308 7.92 11.12 -2.91
N GLU A 309 9.22 11.43 -2.71
CA GLU A 309 10.00 10.75 -1.68
C GLU A 309 9.50 11.11 -0.28
N GLN A 310 9.18 12.36 -0.04
CA GLN A 310 8.62 12.84 1.23
C GLN A 310 7.11 12.64 1.38
N ALA A 311 6.40 12.19 0.35
CA ALA A 311 4.99 11.87 0.47
C ALA A 311 4.77 10.78 1.54
N ALA A 312 3.90 11.06 2.49
CA ALA A 312 3.49 10.15 3.56
C ALA A 312 1.99 9.87 3.47
N PHE A 313 1.65 8.60 3.49
CA PHE A 313 0.27 8.13 3.47
C PHE A 313 -0.03 7.46 4.82
N ASN A 314 -1.22 7.71 5.36
CA ASN A 314 -1.66 7.11 6.61
C ASN A 314 -3.14 6.71 6.50
N PRO A 315 -3.50 5.41 6.58
CA PRO A 315 -4.89 4.98 6.58
C PRO A 315 -5.76 5.63 7.65
N ALA A 316 -5.15 6.19 8.71
CA ALA A 316 -5.87 6.95 9.74
C ALA A 316 -6.35 8.33 9.26
N ASN A 317 -5.86 8.82 8.12
CA ASN A 317 -6.32 10.07 7.54
C ASN A 317 -7.63 9.85 6.79
N VAL A 318 -8.72 10.00 7.50
CA VAL A 318 -10.10 9.99 6.96
C VAL A 318 -10.74 11.34 7.15
N ILE A 319 -11.78 11.62 6.39
CA ILE A 319 -12.60 12.85 6.49
C ILE A 319 -14.00 12.50 6.99
N GLU A 320 -14.74 13.50 7.41
CA GLU A 320 -16.13 13.33 7.80
C GLU A 320 -16.92 12.52 6.75
N GLY A 321 -17.75 11.59 7.20
CA GLY A 321 -18.53 10.69 6.34
C GLY A 321 -17.80 9.42 5.91
N ILE A 322 -16.51 9.28 6.23
CA ILE A 322 -15.72 8.08 6.02
C ILE A 322 -15.09 7.66 7.36
N GLY A 323 -15.21 6.40 7.72
CA GLY A 323 -14.63 5.87 8.96
C GLY A 323 -14.06 4.47 8.81
N PHE A 324 -13.72 3.89 9.93
CA PHE A 324 -13.04 2.61 10.02
C PHE A 324 -14.02 1.44 10.18
N SER A 325 -13.48 0.23 10.19
CA SER A 325 -14.21 -1.01 10.42
C SER A 325 -13.48 -1.89 11.45
N PRO A 326 -14.09 -3.00 11.91
CA PRO A 326 -13.42 -3.99 12.75
C PRO A 326 -12.31 -4.81 12.06
N ASP A 327 -11.96 -4.54 10.82
CA ASP A 327 -10.84 -5.16 10.12
C ASP A 327 -9.56 -5.00 10.95
N LYS A 328 -9.04 -6.10 11.50
CA LYS A 328 -7.88 -6.10 12.39
C LYS A 328 -6.63 -5.53 11.72
N MET A 329 -6.42 -5.86 10.43
CA MET A 329 -5.29 -5.32 9.68
C MET A 329 -5.40 -3.81 9.49
N LEU A 330 -6.61 -3.29 9.23
CA LEU A 330 -6.83 -1.84 9.18
C LEU A 330 -6.50 -1.20 10.52
N GLN A 331 -7.01 -1.74 11.63
CA GLN A 331 -6.77 -1.22 12.97
C GLN A 331 -5.27 -1.13 13.31
N GLY A 332 -4.48 -2.17 12.98
CA GLY A 332 -3.02 -2.15 13.16
C GLY A 332 -2.33 -1.09 12.30
N ARG A 333 -2.83 -0.85 11.09
CA ARG A 333 -2.30 0.16 10.16
C ARG A 333 -2.57 1.60 10.61
N LEU A 334 -3.64 1.85 11.40
CA LEU A 334 -3.95 3.19 11.93
C LEU A 334 -2.82 3.74 12.81
N PHE A 335 -2.14 2.88 13.56
CA PHE A 335 -0.98 3.27 14.35
C PHE A 335 0.32 3.24 13.53
N SER A 336 0.63 2.10 12.89
CA SER A 336 1.96 1.82 12.35
C SER A 336 2.40 2.78 11.25
N TYR A 337 1.47 3.24 10.41
CA TYR A 337 1.80 4.18 9.32
C TYR A 337 2.21 5.56 9.84
N GLY A 338 1.45 6.11 10.77
CA GLY A 338 1.78 7.40 11.37
C GLY A 338 3.11 7.36 12.11
N ASP A 339 3.39 6.29 12.85
CA ASP A 339 4.65 6.07 13.56
C ASP A 339 5.83 5.97 12.58
N ALA A 340 5.73 5.10 11.58
CA ALA A 340 6.78 4.90 10.58
C ALA A 340 7.10 6.19 9.79
N GLN A 341 6.11 7.00 9.44
CA GLN A 341 6.32 8.23 8.69
C GLN A 341 6.98 9.32 9.55
N ARG A 342 6.62 9.43 10.84
CA ARG A 342 7.29 10.36 11.76
C ARG A 342 8.76 9.96 11.95
N TYR A 343 9.07 8.67 12.08
CA TYR A 343 10.44 8.17 12.12
C TYR A 343 11.20 8.51 10.83
N ARG A 344 10.61 8.22 9.66
CA ARG A 344 11.27 8.38 8.36
C ARG A 344 11.52 9.84 7.97
N LEU A 345 10.54 10.69 8.18
CA LEU A 345 10.57 12.10 7.77
C LEU A 345 11.08 13.04 8.87
N GLY A 346 10.94 12.66 10.13
CA GLY A 346 11.29 13.53 11.23
C GLY A 346 10.59 14.90 11.11
N VAL A 347 11.35 15.97 11.21
CA VAL A 347 10.84 17.37 11.11
C VAL A 347 10.18 17.66 9.76
N ASN A 348 10.52 16.94 8.70
CA ASN A 348 9.94 17.12 7.37
C ASN A 348 8.51 16.56 7.25
N ASN A 349 7.98 15.88 8.28
CA ASN A 349 6.62 15.33 8.22
C ASN A 349 5.55 16.40 7.92
N ASN A 350 5.81 17.64 8.25
CA ASN A 350 4.91 18.77 8.01
C ASN A 350 4.61 19.06 6.53
N VAL A 351 5.44 18.58 5.57
CA VAL A 351 5.14 18.74 4.13
C VAL A 351 3.86 18.01 3.70
N ASN A 352 3.36 17.08 4.53
CA ASN A 352 2.15 16.30 4.28
C ASN A 352 0.89 16.91 4.92
N LYS A 353 0.94 18.12 5.43
CA LYS A 353 -0.24 18.79 5.99
C LYS A 353 -1.33 19.02 4.93
N PRO A 354 -2.62 19.03 5.35
CA PRO A 354 -3.70 19.43 4.46
C PRO A 354 -3.51 20.85 3.92
N PRO A 355 -3.78 21.09 2.62
CA PRO A 355 -3.74 22.44 2.05
C PRO A 355 -5.00 23.25 2.40
N CYS A 356 -6.08 22.61 2.88
CA CYS A 356 -7.30 23.28 3.29
C CYS A 356 -7.07 24.12 4.56
N PRO A 357 -7.85 25.17 4.81
CA PRO A 357 -7.81 25.92 6.07
C PRO A 357 -8.14 24.99 7.25
N PHE A 358 -7.21 24.83 8.16
CA PHE A 358 -7.40 24.04 9.38
C PHE A 358 -6.56 24.62 10.52
N HIS A 359 -6.95 24.31 11.76
CA HIS A 359 -6.21 24.63 12.96
C HIS A 359 -5.86 23.31 13.67
N ASP A 360 -4.57 22.99 13.70
CA ASP A 360 -4.06 21.87 14.45
C ASP A 360 -3.95 22.24 15.94
N TYR A 361 -4.59 21.43 16.78
CA TYR A 361 -4.57 21.65 18.24
C TYR A 361 -3.20 21.38 18.89
N HIS A 362 -2.36 20.54 18.25
CA HIS A 362 -1.06 20.17 18.78
C HIS A 362 -0.07 21.33 18.75
N ARG A 363 0.71 21.46 19.82
CA ARG A 363 1.65 22.55 20.05
C ARG A 363 3.05 22.03 20.30
N ASP A 364 4.02 22.90 20.04
CA ASP A 364 5.42 22.76 20.39
C ASP A 364 6.12 21.52 19.84
N GLY A 365 7.39 21.34 20.15
CA GLY A 365 8.20 20.20 19.78
C GLY A 365 8.72 20.19 18.34
N GLN A 366 9.32 19.10 17.96
CA GLN A 366 9.80 18.86 16.60
C GLN A 366 8.65 18.94 15.59
N MET A 367 8.93 19.30 14.35
CA MET A 367 7.96 19.50 13.27
C MET A 367 7.14 20.81 13.36
N ARG A 368 7.29 21.63 14.41
CA ARG A 368 6.57 22.90 14.58
C ARG A 368 7.39 24.07 14.06
N THR A 369 7.71 24.04 12.76
CA THR A 369 8.44 25.12 12.05
C THR A 369 7.49 26.10 11.36
N ASP A 370 6.20 26.03 11.64
CA ASP A 370 5.09 26.68 10.95
C ASP A 370 4.43 27.82 11.75
N GLY A 371 5.16 28.42 12.69
CA GLY A 371 4.64 29.47 13.57
C GLY A 371 3.76 28.98 14.70
N ASN A 372 3.56 27.67 14.84
CA ASN A 372 2.88 27.03 15.98
C ASN A 372 1.46 27.58 16.26
N TYR A 373 0.79 28.12 15.21
CA TYR A 373 -0.54 28.79 15.24
C TYR A 373 -0.63 29.99 16.18
N GLY A 374 0.50 30.69 16.41
CA GLY A 374 0.55 31.92 17.18
C GLY A 374 0.26 31.73 18.68
N ALA A 375 -0.34 32.76 19.28
CA ALA A 375 -0.57 32.84 20.73
C ALA A 375 -1.95 32.31 21.15
N THR A 376 -2.52 31.35 20.41
CA THR A 376 -3.82 30.74 20.78
C THR A 376 -3.73 29.94 22.08
N ILE A 377 -4.82 29.86 22.82
CA ILE A 377 -4.91 29.10 24.08
C ILE A 377 -4.63 27.60 23.83
N PRO A 378 -3.63 26.98 24.49
CA PRO A 378 -3.17 25.63 24.17
C PRO A 378 -3.88 24.53 24.98
N TYR A 379 -5.05 24.81 25.56
CA TYR A 379 -5.80 23.83 26.36
C TYR A 379 -7.31 23.98 26.19
N GLN A 380 -8.01 22.86 26.40
CA GLN A 380 -9.48 22.78 26.42
C GLN A 380 -9.88 21.83 27.57
N PRO A 381 -10.98 22.12 28.31
CA PRO A 381 -11.84 23.28 28.17
C PRO A 381 -11.15 24.58 28.63
N ASN A 382 -11.55 25.69 28.02
CA ASN A 382 -11.11 27.03 28.45
C ASN A 382 -12.29 27.99 28.48
N SER A 383 -12.12 29.10 29.21
CA SER A 383 -13.16 30.13 29.35
C SER A 383 -13.18 31.16 28.24
N TYR A 384 -12.31 31.06 27.26
CA TYR A 384 -12.10 32.05 26.20
C TYR A 384 -12.82 31.71 24.89
N GLY A 385 -13.30 30.47 24.73
CA GLY A 385 -14.07 30.03 23.56
C GLY A 385 -13.27 29.88 22.26
N GLU A 386 -11.94 29.74 22.34
CA GLU A 386 -11.10 29.62 21.13
C GLU A 386 -11.22 28.26 20.43
N TRP A 387 -11.52 27.19 21.18
CA TRP A 387 -11.63 25.83 20.65
C TRP A 387 -13.03 25.29 20.90
N GLN A 388 -13.61 24.67 19.87
CA GLN A 388 -14.95 24.09 19.95
C GLN A 388 -14.97 22.71 19.33
N ASP A 389 -15.62 21.76 20.02
CA ASP A 389 -15.97 20.46 19.44
C ASP A 389 -17.04 20.62 18.36
N SER A 390 -17.17 19.62 17.52
CA SER A 390 -18.25 19.51 16.52
C SER A 390 -19.11 18.28 16.85
N PRO A 391 -19.99 18.33 17.88
CA PRO A 391 -20.72 17.15 18.36
C PRO A 391 -21.65 16.51 17.33
N ASN A 392 -22.11 17.30 16.35
CA ASN A 392 -22.92 16.84 15.23
C ASN A 392 -22.16 15.97 14.22
N LEU A 393 -20.80 15.94 14.33
CA LEU A 393 -19.95 15.13 13.48
C LEU A 393 -19.58 13.77 14.11
N LYS A 394 -20.12 13.45 15.28
CA LYS A 394 -19.89 12.13 15.91
C LYS A 394 -20.29 11.01 14.95
N GLU A 395 -19.41 10.02 14.89
CA GLU A 395 -19.69 8.78 14.18
C GLU A 395 -20.78 7.96 14.90
N PRO A 396 -21.56 7.15 14.19
CA PRO A 396 -22.50 6.24 14.84
C PRO A 396 -21.74 5.25 15.74
N PRO A 397 -22.28 4.87 16.91
CA PRO A 397 -21.63 3.89 17.77
C PRO A 397 -21.44 2.57 17.02
N LEU A 398 -20.31 1.91 17.27
CA LEU A 398 -20.08 0.55 16.81
C LEU A 398 -20.34 -0.40 17.97
N GLU A 399 -21.38 -1.22 17.86
CA GLU A 399 -21.66 -2.25 18.85
C GLU A 399 -20.69 -3.43 18.68
N VAL A 400 -19.97 -3.75 19.74
CA VAL A 400 -19.07 -4.91 19.83
C VAL A 400 -19.45 -5.76 21.04
N ASN A 401 -19.53 -7.07 20.86
CA ASN A 401 -19.84 -8.02 21.92
C ASN A 401 -18.73 -9.06 22.04
N GLY A 402 -18.47 -9.51 23.26
CA GLY A 402 -17.53 -10.61 23.53
C GLY A 402 -16.51 -10.28 24.61
N ALA A 403 -15.87 -11.33 25.14
CA ALA A 403 -14.75 -11.19 26.06
C ALA A 403 -13.49 -10.78 25.31
N ILE A 404 -12.62 -10.02 25.96
CA ILE A 404 -11.28 -9.71 25.44
C ILE A 404 -10.40 -10.95 25.64
N TYR A 405 -9.94 -11.54 24.52
CA TYR A 405 -9.12 -12.75 24.52
C TYR A 405 -8.33 -12.90 23.21
N ASN A 406 -7.29 -13.73 23.20
CA ASN A 406 -6.52 -14.10 22.01
C ASN A 406 -7.24 -15.22 21.25
N TYR A 407 -8.26 -14.89 20.49
CA TYR A 407 -9.02 -15.86 19.70
C TYR A 407 -8.19 -16.40 18.51
N ASP A 408 -8.13 -17.71 18.39
CA ASP A 408 -7.53 -18.34 17.21
C ASP A 408 -8.55 -18.34 16.06
N GLU A 409 -8.37 -17.46 15.09
CA GLU A 409 -9.25 -17.37 13.92
C GLU A 409 -9.22 -18.63 13.06
N ARG A 410 -8.18 -19.45 13.16
CA ARG A 410 -8.11 -20.74 12.46
C ARG A 410 -9.13 -21.74 13.01
N GLU A 411 -9.55 -21.57 14.25
CA GLU A 411 -10.61 -22.38 14.84
C GLU A 411 -12.01 -21.90 14.47
N LEU A 412 -12.17 -20.60 14.28
CA LEU A 412 -13.47 -19.95 14.07
C LEU A 412 -13.82 -19.79 12.60
N ASP A 413 -12.84 -19.43 11.77
CA ASP A 413 -13.00 -19.19 10.33
C ASP A 413 -11.81 -19.80 9.57
N SER A 414 -11.91 -21.11 9.31
CA SER A 414 -10.84 -21.91 8.70
C SER A 414 -10.98 -22.13 7.20
N ASP A 415 -11.91 -21.48 6.53
CA ASP A 415 -12.03 -21.54 5.07
C ASP A 415 -11.00 -20.64 4.38
N TYR A 416 -9.82 -21.19 4.17
CA TYR A 416 -8.72 -20.51 3.45
C TYR A 416 -8.68 -20.87 1.96
N PHE A 417 -9.42 -21.87 1.50
CA PHE A 417 -9.20 -22.54 0.23
C PHE A 417 -10.31 -22.30 -0.79
N THR A 418 -11.54 -22.02 -0.35
CA THR A 418 -12.67 -21.82 -1.28
C THR A 418 -12.42 -20.67 -2.25
N GLN A 419 -11.95 -19.52 -1.78
CA GLN A 419 -11.75 -18.36 -2.65
C GLN A 419 -10.56 -18.50 -3.60
N PRO A 420 -9.37 -18.93 -3.20
CA PRO A 420 -8.30 -19.20 -4.17
C PRO A 420 -8.66 -20.34 -5.15
N GLY A 421 -9.41 -21.37 -4.74
CA GLY A 421 -9.92 -22.38 -5.64
C GLY A 421 -10.91 -21.82 -6.68
N LYS A 422 -11.80 -20.92 -6.28
CA LYS A 422 -12.68 -20.22 -7.23
C LYS A 422 -11.87 -19.34 -8.20
N LEU A 423 -10.86 -18.62 -7.70
CA LEU A 423 -9.96 -17.82 -8.54
C LEU A 423 -9.24 -18.70 -9.56
N TRP A 424 -8.69 -19.84 -9.13
CA TRP A 424 -8.04 -20.82 -10.00
C TRP A 424 -8.96 -21.28 -11.14
N ARG A 425 -10.19 -21.66 -10.84
CA ARG A 425 -11.18 -22.11 -11.84
C ARG A 425 -11.66 -21.00 -12.79
N LEU A 426 -11.51 -19.72 -12.43
CA LEU A 426 -11.79 -18.58 -13.31
C LEU A 426 -10.65 -18.27 -14.27
N MET A 427 -9.44 -18.75 -14.00
CA MET A 427 -8.28 -18.53 -14.87
C MET A 427 -8.42 -19.31 -16.18
N SER A 428 -7.89 -18.77 -17.27
CA SER A 428 -7.68 -19.53 -18.50
C SER A 428 -6.67 -20.66 -18.28
N ALA A 429 -6.70 -21.70 -19.11
CA ALA A 429 -5.71 -22.79 -19.04
C ALA A 429 -4.26 -22.28 -19.19
N GLU A 430 -4.07 -21.20 -19.93
CA GLU A 430 -2.77 -20.52 -20.08
C GLU A 430 -2.34 -19.83 -18.78
N ASP A 431 -3.25 -19.07 -18.14
CA ASP A 431 -2.96 -18.41 -16.86
C ASP A 431 -2.72 -19.43 -15.74
N GLN A 432 -3.45 -20.53 -15.71
CA GLN A 432 -3.23 -21.64 -14.78
C GLN A 432 -1.83 -22.24 -14.92
N ARG A 433 -1.42 -22.54 -16.16
CA ARG A 433 -0.06 -23.03 -16.45
C ARG A 433 0.99 -22.01 -16.03
N ALA A 434 0.84 -20.76 -16.45
CA ALA A 434 1.76 -19.69 -16.09
C ALA A 434 1.88 -19.52 -14.57
N THR A 435 0.76 -19.60 -13.83
CA THR A 435 0.75 -19.51 -12.37
C THR A 435 1.57 -20.65 -11.73
N CYS A 436 1.46 -21.87 -12.21
CA CYS A 436 2.26 -23.01 -11.74
C CYS A 436 3.76 -22.84 -12.03
N GLU A 437 4.09 -22.44 -13.27
CA GLU A 437 5.48 -22.24 -13.71
C GLU A 437 6.15 -21.08 -12.94
N ASN A 438 5.43 -19.96 -12.75
CA ASN A 438 5.91 -18.82 -11.97
C ASN A 438 6.12 -19.20 -10.50
N THR A 439 5.21 -20.01 -9.93
CA THR A 439 5.36 -20.54 -8.57
C THR A 439 6.63 -21.38 -8.45
N ALA A 440 6.85 -22.33 -9.37
CA ALA A 440 8.02 -23.20 -9.35
C ALA A 440 9.32 -22.38 -9.46
N ARG A 441 9.34 -21.39 -10.33
CA ARG A 441 10.50 -20.47 -10.49
C ARG A 441 10.75 -19.66 -9.23
N ALA A 442 9.72 -19.10 -8.63
CA ALA A 442 9.81 -18.30 -7.41
C ALA A 442 10.22 -19.12 -6.18
N MET A 443 9.83 -20.39 -6.11
CA MET A 443 10.25 -21.32 -5.05
C MET A 443 11.72 -21.72 -5.20
N GLY A 444 12.25 -21.77 -6.42
CA GLY A 444 13.65 -22.03 -6.70
C GLY A 444 14.24 -23.21 -5.95
N ASP A 445 15.26 -22.96 -5.15
CA ASP A 445 15.99 -23.93 -4.33
C ASP A 445 15.41 -24.14 -2.92
N SER A 446 14.20 -23.66 -2.65
CA SER A 446 13.57 -23.88 -1.34
C SER A 446 13.46 -25.38 -1.01
N ALA A 447 13.51 -25.71 0.28
CA ALA A 447 13.53 -27.09 0.77
C ALA A 447 12.30 -27.90 0.30
N LEU A 448 12.50 -29.19 0.09
CA LEU A 448 11.47 -30.09 -0.45
C LEU A 448 10.18 -30.06 0.40
N PHE A 449 10.30 -30.09 1.73
CA PHE A 449 9.11 -30.08 2.61
C PHE A 449 8.28 -28.79 2.46
N ILE A 450 8.90 -27.65 2.15
CA ILE A 450 8.20 -26.39 1.88
C ILE A 450 7.44 -26.50 0.55
N LYS A 451 8.07 -27.03 -0.48
CA LYS A 451 7.43 -27.30 -1.78
C LYS A 451 6.24 -28.25 -1.64
N GLN A 452 6.39 -29.34 -0.88
CA GLN A 452 5.33 -30.29 -0.60
C GLN A 452 4.17 -29.66 0.17
N ARG A 453 4.46 -28.81 1.18
CA ARG A 453 3.44 -28.07 1.91
C ARG A 453 2.67 -27.13 0.99
N HIS A 454 3.34 -26.44 0.08
CA HIS A 454 2.67 -25.57 -0.90
C HIS A 454 1.76 -26.36 -1.83
N VAL A 455 2.20 -27.51 -2.35
CA VAL A 455 1.37 -28.42 -3.18
C VAL A 455 0.13 -28.83 -2.42
N ARG A 456 0.24 -29.20 -1.14
CA ARG A 456 -0.94 -29.52 -0.29
C ARG A 456 -1.90 -28.35 -0.17
N ASN A 457 -1.42 -27.16 0.13
CA ASN A 457 -2.25 -25.97 0.23
C ASN A 457 -3.00 -25.68 -1.08
N CYS A 458 -2.32 -25.79 -2.22
CA CYS A 458 -2.95 -25.66 -3.53
C CYS A 458 -3.98 -26.74 -3.80
N SER A 459 -3.70 -27.99 -3.37
CA SER A 459 -4.63 -29.13 -3.54
C SER A 459 -5.91 -28.98 -2.72
N TYR A 460 -5.84 -28.37 -1.54
CA TYR A 460 -7.03 -28.05 -0.74
C TYR A 460 -7.92 -27.01 -1.42
N ALA A 461 -7.33 -26.09 -2.18
CA ALA A 461 -8.08 -25.10 -2.97
C ALA A 461 -8.71 -25.75 -4.22
N ASP A 462 -7.91 -26.53 -4.96
CA ASP A 462 -8.34 -27.30 -6.12
C ASP A 462 -7.30 -28.40 -6.42
N PRO A 463 -7.70 -29.70 -6.58
CA PRO A 463 -6.74 -30.77 -6.87
C PRO A 463 -5.92 -30.54 -8.14
N GLU A 464 -6.50 -29.93 -9.19
CA GLU A 464 -5.77 -29.64 -10.44
C GLU A 464 -4.75 -28.49 -10.24
N TYR A 465 -5.01 -27.57 -9.31
CA TYR A 465 -4.03 -26.56 -8.93
C TYR A 465 -2.81 -27.23 -8.26
N GLY A 466 -3.05 -28.12 -7.28
CA GLY A 466 -1.97 -28.87 -6.63
C GLY A 466 -1.16 -29.73 -7.60
N LYS A 467 -1.82 -30.46 -8.50
CA LYS A 467 -1.16 -31.26 -9.54
C LYS A 467 -0.32 -30.40 -10.49
N GLY A 468 -0.86 -29.26 -10.91
CA GLY A 468 -0.15 -28.31 -11.78
C GLY A 468 1.14 -27.78 -11.13
N VAL A 469 1.07 -27.40 -9.86
CA VAL A 469 2.23 -26.91 -9.09
C VAL A 469 3.25 -28.05 -8.87
N ALA A 470 2.81 -29.26 -8.49
CA ALA A 470 3.70 -30.42 -8.32
C ALA A 470 4.46 -30.73 -9.62
N LYS A 471 3.74 -30.77 -10.75
CA LYS A 471 4.32 -30.96 -12.08
C LYS A 471 5.38 -29.89 -12.41
N ALA A 472 5.05 -28.61 -12.17
CA ALA A 472 5.98 -27.52 -12.45
C ALA A 472 7.23 -27.55 -11.55
N LEU A 473 7.10 -28.02 -10.31
CA LEU A 473 8.20 -28.22 -9.36
C LEU A 473 9.03 -29.50 -9.64
N GLY A 474 8.53 -30.42 -10.48
CA GLY A 474 9.17 -31.69 -10.75
C GLY A 474 9.14 -32.65 -9.56
N ILE A 475 8.11 -32.59 -8.70
CA ILE A 475 7.94 -33.47 -7.53
C ILE A 475 6.70 -34.34 -7.69
N ASP A 476 6.71 -35.52 -7.03
CA ASP A 476 5.57 -36.42 -7.05
C ASP A 476 4.39 -35.84 -6.24
N TYR A 477 3.22 -35.82 -6.84
CA TYR A 477 2.03 -35.23 -6.25
C TYR A 477 1.50 -36.06 -5.06
N GLU A 478 1.44 -37.37 -5.21
CA GLU A 478 0.93 -38.27 -4.17
C GLU A 478 1.87 -38.32 -2.95
N GLU A 479 3.18 -38.29 -3.19
CA GLU A 479 4.17 -38.19 -2.13
C GLU A 479 4.06 -36.85 -1.42
N ALA A 480 3.86 -35.75 -2.15
CA ALA A 480 3.69 -34.42 -1.56
C ALA A 480 2.47 -34.33 -0.64
N LEU A 481 1.36 -35.04 -0.98
CA LEU A 481 0.17 -35.08 -0.15
C LEU A 481 0.36 -35.89 1.16
N LYS A 482 1.24 -36.87 1.15
CA LYS A 482 1.50 -37.80 2.28
C LYS A 482 2.70 -37.34 3.13
N ALA A 483 3.54 -36.44 2.62
CA ALA A 483 4.76 -36.05 3.30
C ALA A 483 4.47 -35.49 4.68
N GLU A 484 5.26 -35.88 5.68
CA GLU A 484 5.25 -35.26 7.00
C GLU A 484 5.65 -33.79 6.91
N ASP A 485 5.00 -32.96 7.69
CA ASP A 485 5.36 -31.54 7.83
C ASP A 485 6.13 -31.33 9.14
N PRO A 486 7.43 -31.02 9.10
CA PRO A 486 8.23 -30.85 10.30
C PRO A 486 7.71 -29.77 11.26
N ALA A 487 7.00 -28.76 10.72
CA ALA A 487 6.47 -27.67 11.53
C ALA A 487 5.10 -28.01 12.14
N HIS A 488 4.25 -28.72 11.41
CA HIS A 488 2.88 -29.07 11.82
C HIS A 488 2.49 -30.48 11.34
N PRO A 489 3.11 -31.53 11.86
CA PRO A 489 2.92 -32.90 11.37
C PRO A 489 1.47 -33.39 11.47
N THR A 490 0.68 -32.85 12.39
CA THR A 490 -0.72 -33.25 12.63
C THR A 490 -1.75 -32.24 12.11
N TRP A 491 -1.31 -31.13 11.54
CA TRP A 491 -2.24 -30.09 11.08
C TRP A 491 -2.83 -30.46 9.72
N ASP A 492 -4.09 -30.81 9.69
CA ASP A 492 -4.88 -31.00 8.48
C ASP A 492 -6.23 -30.29 8.68
N PRO A 493 -6.55 -29.27 7.84
CA PRO A 493 -7.82 -28.55 7.94
C PRO A 493 -9.04 -29.46 7.74
N ARG A 494 -8.89 -30.63 7.11
CA ARG A 494 -9.94 -31.60 6.90
C ARG A 494 -10.28 -32.42 8.17
N ASN A 495 -9.39 -32.42 9.17
CA ASN A 495 -9.55 -33.19 10.39
C ASN A 495 -10.40 -32.48 11.46
N LYS A 496 -10.98 -31.33 11.16
CA LYS A 496 -11.98 -30.71 12.05
C LYS A 496 -13.30 -31.45 11.93
N LYS A 497 -13.67 -32.13 13.02
CA LYS A 497 -15.02 -32.67 13.23
C LYS A 497 -15.98 -31.58 13.65
#